data_712d06ec4e1294b32f27c9f70b5fed92
#
_entry.id   712d06ec4e1294b32f27c9f70b5fed92
#
_cell.length_a   1.000
_cell.length_b   1.000
_cell.length_c   1.000
_cell.angle_alpha   90.00
_cell.angle_beta   90.00
_cell.angle_gamma   90.00
#
_symmetry.space_group_name_H-M   'P 1'
#
loop_
_entity.id
_entity.type
_entity.pdbx_description
1 polymer ?
#
loop_
_entity_poly.entity_id
_entity_poly.type
_entity_poly.pdbx_seq_one_letter_code
_entity_poly.pdbx_strand_id
1 'polypeptide(L)'
;MKNFNLGAKQKKTACGVVATVLIAAAGLFCLFGPTETHVNSLAKEENATGLVNFIHERVDSDYFANATEKATEALLDLNGKQESDEMRMIGNLLLADTAQPAQKNAIIVAFTHKDRLVPEFYKVYESNPNLRDVLQENGLRVSPDIFRKKLLAELDWILEQSRKENKDYSKEIETAKIWNVNGEADEAVFTNVKAITKMYAMQSVVQNGDDHKLLLGFADLKNKADSSFVSMNKAYFEKLASHTNAKLEAKKRLSVLTEQMRQLQYEKAAEMMNREIAEIQNKMNSYLYLKYWISGVTNGRLRIYGRDQQDREIEATIFKPDRPYKNMTVYHDYFVIVKNEYKEGFFGYVNTPVLQRVDVTGETDRLNQLKIQKNALDKEKQAKEREIKRINEELSLHDKEIRERLRSGLKKLEKITGSDIINFSKDDSKAVKL
;
A
#
# COMPACT_ATOMS: atom_id res chain seq x y z
N MET A 1 40.93 22.00 50.69
CA MET A 1 41.83 21.88 49.53
C MET A 1 43.23 21.61 50.07
N LYS A 2 43.69 20.38 49.97
CA LYS A 2 45.06 20.01 50.36
C LYS A 2 45.93 19.99 49.12
N ASN A 3 46.84 20.96 49.01
CA ASN A 3 47.82 20.99 47.94
C ASN A 3 48.87 19.88 48.19
N PHE A 4 48.87 18.87 47.32
CA PHE A 4 49.98 17.89 47.27
C PHE A 4 51.13 18.50 46.46
N ASN A 5 52.14 18.94 47.17
CA ASN A 5 53.36 19.41 46.58
C ASN A 5 54.33 18.20 46.41
N LEU A 6 54.35 17.63 45.19
CA LEU A 6 55.31 16.58 44.83
C LEU A 6 56.69 17.19 44.64
N GLY A 7 57.67 16.68 45.44
CA GLY A 7 59.03 17.16 45.39
C GLY A 7 59.70 17.01 44.02
N ALA A 8 60.63 17.88 43.68
CA ALA A 8 61.25 17.99 42.35
C ALA A 8 61.88 16.68 41.82
N LYS A 9 62.27 15.76 42.70
CA LYS A 9 62.78 14.42 42.32
C LYS A 9 61.71 13.50 41.83
N GLN A 10 60.48 13.52 42.40
CA GLN A 10 59.32 12.71 41.90
C GLN A 10 58.80 13.21 40.62
N LYS A 11 58.85 14.53 40.35
CA LYS A 11 58.47 15.10 39.06
C LYS A 11 59.39 14.66 37.90
N LYS A 12 60.70 14.57 38.15
CA LYS A 12 61.66 14.10 37.13
C LYS A 12 61.44 12.61 36.78
N THR A 13 61.20 11.78 37.78
CA THR A 13 60.95 10.34 37.57
C THR A 13 59.61 10.11 36.86
N ALA A 14 58.58 10.83 37.24
CA ALA A 14 57.28 10.74 36.57
C ALA A 14 57.36 11.22 35.11
N CYS A 15 58.02 12.31 34.80
CA CYS A 15 58.26 12.77 33.43
C CYS A 15 59.11 11.78 32.60
N GLY A 16 60.14 11.17 33.25
CA GLY A 16 60.96 10.17 32.54
C GLY A 16 60.19 8.90 32.20
N VAL A 17 59.35 8.40 33.10
CA VAL A 17 58.51 7.21 32.84
C VAL A 17 57.43 7.49 31.77
N VAL A 18 56.82 8.65 31.86
CA VAL A 18 55.80 9.04 30.82
C VAL A 18 56.47 9.24 29.46
N ALA A 19 57.63 9.85 29.40
CA ALA A 19 58.38 10.01 28.15
C ALA A 19 58.82 8.66 27.56
N THR A 20 59.29 7.72 28.39
CA THR A 20 59.70 6.38 27.94
C THR A 20 58.51 5.56 27.50
N VAL A 21 57.38 5.65 28.20
CA VAL A 21 56.13 4.98 27.75
C VAL A 21 55.60 5.59 26.47
N LEU A 22 55.67 6.91 26.29
CA LEU A 22 55.26 7.57 25.04
C LEU A 22 56.22 7.24 23.87
N ILE A 23 57.50 7.14 24.09
CA ILE A 23 58.49 6.74 23.09
C ILE A 23 58.31 5.25 22.74
N ALA A 24 58.08 4.39 23.72
CA ALA A 24 57.80 2.98 23.50
C ALA A 24 56.43 2.77 22.79
N ALA A 25 55.43 3.54 23.17
CA ALA A 25 54.11 3.51 22.48
C ALA A 25 54.22 4.09 21.06
N ALA A 26 54.97 5.17 20.85
CA ALA A 26 55.22 5.70 19.51
C ALA A 26 56.10 4.75 18.67
N GLY A 27 57.10 4.08 19.27
CA GLY A 27 57.90 3.06 18.60
C GLY A 27 57.06 1.81 18.23
N LEU A 28 56.23 1.34 19.13
CA LEU A 28 55.24 0.28 18.84
C LEU A 28 54.20 0.72 17.81
N PHE A 29 53.74 1.96 17.87
CA PHE A 29 52.84 2.51 16.89
C PHE A 29 53.48 2.66 15.49
N CYS A 30 54.80 2.96 15.45
CA CYS A 30 55.56 2.99 14.20
C CYS A 30 55.88 1.59 13.67
N LEU A 31 55.99 0.57 14.56
CA LEU A 31 56.31 -0.81 14.19
C LEU A 31 55.08 -1.66 13.88
N PHE A 32 53.92 -1.42 14.55
CA PHE A 32 52.74 -2.27 14.46
C PHE A 32 51.47 -1.52 14.12
N GLY A 33 51.47 -0.20 14.13
CA GLY A 33 50.24 0.60 14.09
C GLY A 33 49.66 1.01 12.72
N PRO A 34 50.46 1.18 11.62
CA PRO A 34 49.87 1.82 10.45
C PRO A 34 49.31 0.89 9.39
N THR A 35 49.70 -0.39 9.36
CA THR A 35 49.44 -1.25 8.22
C THR A 35 48.00 -1.74 8.12
N GLU A 36 47.47 -2.38 9.16
CA GLU A 36 46.08 -2.85 9.15
C GLU A 36 45.08 -1.69 9.31
N THR A 37 45.38 -0.70 10.14
CA THR A 37 44.56 0.52 10.24
C THR A 37 44.52 1.32 8.96
N HIS A 38 45.61 1.39 8.21
CA HIS A 38 45.68 2.07 6.95
C HIS A 38 44.86 1.32 5.86
N VAL A 39 44.98 0.00 5.78
CA VAL A 39 44.17 -0.85 4.88
C VAL A 39 42.69 -0.72 5.21
N ASN A 40 42.33 -0.78 6.50
CA ASN A 40 40.95 -0.62 6.92
C ASN A 40 40.39 0.78 6.62
N SER A 41 41.25 1.84 6.68
CA SER A 41 40.84 3.20 6.23
C SER A 41 40.60 3.26 4.76
N LEU A 42 41.54 2.75 3.93
CA LEU A 42 41.39 2.69 2.48
C LEU A 42 40.15 1.88 2.05
N ALA A 43 39.91 0.77 2.74
CA ALA A 43 38.73 -0.07 2.47
C ALA A 43 37.42 0.67 2.81
N LYS A 44 37.40 1.37 3.97
CA LYS A 44 36.24 2.17 4.39
C LYS A 44 35.97 3.37 3.51
N GLU A 45 37.04 3.97 2.96
CA GLU A 45 36.97 5.08 2.01
C GLU A 45 36.68 4.60 0.56
N GLU A 46 36.54 3.29 0.37
CA GLU A 46 36.36 2.67 -0.97
C GLU A 46 37.47 3.08 -1.96
N ASN A 47 38.69 3.27 -1.46
CA ASN A 47 39.82 3.75 -2.24
C ASN A 47 40.59 2.60 -2.89
N ALA A 48 40.08 2.08 -4.01
CA ALA A 48 40.68 0.98 -4.74
C ALA A 48 42.11 1.27 -5.20
N THR A 49 42.39 2.46 -5.70
CA THR A 49 43.73 2.89 -6.12
C THR A 49 44.70 2.91 -4.97
N GLY A 50 44.28 3.38 -3.78
CA GLY A 50 45.08 3.36 -2.57
C GLY A 50 45.44 1.93 -2.13
N LEU A 51 44.48 0.99 -2.21
CA LEU A 51 44.70 -0.43 -1.89
C LEU A 51 45.69 -1.08 -2.88
N VAL A 52 45.57 -0.84 -4.18
CA VAL A 52 46.50 -1.33 -5.20
C VAL A 52 47.90 -0.79 -4.95
N ASN A 53 48.06 0.51 -4.68
CA ASN A 53 49.35 1.11 -4.39
C ASN A 53 49.97 0.53 -3.11
N PHE A 54 49.13 0.33 -2.06
CA PHE A 54 49.57 -0.31 -0.84
C PHE A 54 50.13 -1.72 -1.07
N ILE A 55 49.42 -2.54 -1.88
CA ILE A 55 49.89 -3.87 -2.27
C ILE A 55 51.20 -3.76 -3.05
N HIS A 56 51.25 -2.89 -4.05
CA HIS A 56 52.44 -2.69 -4.89
C HIS A 56 53.70 -2.30 -4.09
N GLU A 57 53.56 -1.33 -3.20
CA GLU A 57 54.72 -0.80 -2.43
C GLU A 57 55.27 -1.79 -1.39
N ARG A 58 54.42 -2.76 -0.94
CA ARG A 58 54.77 -3.64 0.20
C ARG A 58 54.80 -5.12 -0.16
N VAL A 59 54.69 -5.39 -1.44
CA VAL A 59 54.75 -6.74 -1.99
C VAL A 59 56.08 -7.43 -1.63
N ASP A 60 57.19 -6.71 -1.42
CA ASP A 60 58.51 -7.28 -1.21
C ASP A 60 58.86 -7.61 0.25
N SER A 61 57.89 -7.62 1.16
CA SER A 61 58.19 -7.87 2.59
C SER A 61 57.26 -8.90 3.19
N ASP A 62 57.85 -10.01 3.68
CA ASP A 62 57.13 -11.01 4.46
C ASP A 62 56.46 -10.40 5.72
N TYR A 63 57.01 -9.29 6.21
CA TYR A 63 56.46 -8.54 7.34
C TYR A 63 55.07 -7.94 7.06
N PHE A 64 54.77 -7.62 5.79
CA PHE A 64 53.48 -7.06 5.38
C PHE A 64 52.55 -8.08 4.75
N ALA A 65 52.89 -9.38 4.75
CA ALA A 65 52.09 -10.42 4.11
C ALA A 65 50.59 -10.38 4.52
N ASN A 66 50.32 -10.32 5.84
CA ASN A 66 48.95 -10.24 6.38
C ASN A 66 48.23 -8.93 5.96
N ALA A 67 48.94 -7.81 5.94
CA ALA A 67 48.34 -6.53 5.56
C ALA A 67 48.09 -6.48 4.05
N THR A 68 48.97 -7.07 3.24
CA THR A 68 48.79 -7.22 1.79
C THR A 68 47.64 -8.17 1.46
N GLU A 69 47.49 -9.26 2.23
CA GLU A 69 46.35 -10.17 2.13
C GLU A 69 45.02 -9.42 2.41
N LYS A 70 44.96 -8.67 3.53
CA LYS A 70 43.77 -7.86 3.85
C LYS A 70 43.49 -6.76 2.85
N ALA A 71 44.52 -6.11 2.30
CA ALA A 71 44.34 -5.12 1.24
C ALA A 71 43.78 -5.76 -0.05
N THR A 72 44.25 -6.95 -0.39
CA THR A 72 43.75 -7.73 -1.53
C THR A 72 42.32 -8.15 -1.28
N GLU A 73 41.97 -8.59 -0.08
CA GLU A 73 40.59 -8.92 0.30
C GLU A 73 39.67 -7.70 0.17
N ALA A 74 40.09 -6.56 0.70
CA ALA A 74 39.34 -5.33 0.63
C ALA A 74 39.16 -4.85 -0.81
N LEU A 75 40.17 -5.00 -1.64
CA LEU A 75 40.11 -4.69 -3.05
C LEU A 75 39.15 -5.61 -3.80
N LEU A 76 39.13 -6.89 -3.46
CA LEU A 76 38.15 -7.85 -4.01
C LEU A 76 36.73 -7.53 -3.58
N ASP A 77 36.53 -7.08 -2.35
CA ASP A 77 35.22 -6.63 -1.86
C ASP A 77 34.72 -5.38 -2.60
N LEU A 78 35.62 -4.46 -2.92
CA LEU A 78 35.34 -3.25 -3.68
C LEU A 78 35.07 -3.53 -5.15
N ASN A 79 35.69 -4.53 -5.71
CA ASN A 79 35.60 -4.84 -7.15
C ASN A 79 34.23 -5.39 -7.57
N GLY A 80 33.42 -5.85 -6.65
CA GLY A 80 31.98 -6.05 -6.93
C GLY A 80 31.24 -4.74 -7.24
N LYS A 81 31.92 -3.58 -7.10
CA LYS A 81 31.36 -2.24 -7.28
C LYS A 81 32.10 -1.38 -8.31
N GLN A 82 33.35 -1.69 -8.67
CA GLN A 82 34.22 -0.84 -9.52
C GLN A 82 35.09 -1.63 -10.53
N GLU A 83 35.65 -0.95 -11.44
CA GLU A 83 36.11 -1.26 -12.78
C GLU A 83 37.25 -2.27 -12.94
N SER A 84 37.32 -2.84 -14.17
CA SER A 84 38.26 -3.86 -14.69
C SER A 84 39.74 -3.46 -14.67
N ASP A 85 40.10 -2.23 -14.36
CA ASP A 85 41.45 -1.74 -14.42
C ASP A 85 42.31 -2.13 -13.22
N GLU A 86 41.72 -2.14 -12.01
CA GLU A 86 42.39 -2.56 -10.79
C GLU A 86 42.75 -4.06 -10.80
N MET A 87 41.84 -4.90 -11.34
CA MET A 87 42.14 -6.34 -11.47
C MET A 87 43.19 -6.62 -12.51
N ARG A 88 43.25 -5.79 -13.57
CA ARG A 88 44.33 -5.85 -14.57
C ARG A 88 45.67 -5.46 -13.94
N MET A 89 45.66 -4.48 -13.02
CA MET A 89 46.88 -4.10 -12.26
C MET A 89 47.34 -5.22 -11.34
N ILE A 90 46.44 -5.91 -10.63
CA ILE A 90 46.80 -7.08 -9.79
C ILE A 90 47.36 -8.21 -10.68
N GLY A 91 46.75 -8.50 -11.81
CA GLY A 91 47.27 -9.47 -12.76
C GLY A 91 48.67 -9.13 -13.23
N ASN A 92 48.96 -7.85 -13.53
CA ASN A 92 50.29 -7.38 -13.94
C ASN A 92 51.31 -7.49 -12.76
N LEU A 93 50.90 -7.26 -11.53
CA LEU A 93 51.76 -7.46 -10.33
C LEU A 93 52.14 -8.94 -10.17
N LEU A 94 51.19 -9.86 -10.35
CA LEU A 94 51.44 -11.30 -10.29
C LEU A 94 52.43 -11.77 -11.39
N LEU A 95 52.42 -11.09 -12.55
CA LEU A 95 53.32 -11.39 -13.70
C LEU A 95 54.69 -10.67 -13.58
N ALA A 96 54.87 -9.71 -12.69
CA ALA A 96 56.08 -8.98 -12.57
C ALA A 96 57.24 -9.90 -12.12
N ASP A 97 58.35 -9.90 -12.85
CA ASP A 97 59.55 -10.68 -12.51
C ASP A 97 60.20 -10.27 -11.18
N THR A 98 59.88 -9.06 -10.73
CA THR A 98 60.37 -8.49 -9.45
C THR A 98 59.60 -8.95 -8.22
N ALA A 99 58.42 -9.57 -8.38
CA ALA A 99 57.62 -10.02 -7.27
C ALA A 99 58.18 -11.32 -6.68
N GLN A 100 58.46 -11.31 -5.35
CA GLN A 100 58.96 -12.47 -4.65
C GLN A 100 57.91 -13.61 -4.61
N PRO A 101 58.35 -14.90 -4.57
CA PRO A 101 57.42 -16.04 -4.57
C PRO A 101 56.42 -16.01 -3.39
N ALA A 102 56.84 -15.54 -2.20
CA ALA A 102 55.98 -15.45 -1.04
C ALA A 102 54.82 -14.45 -1.24
N GLN A 103 55.02 -13.41 -2.03
CA GLN A 103 54.03 -12.36 -2.29
C GLN A 103 53.02 -12.81 -3.37
N LYS A 104 53.52 -13.48 -4.44
CA LYS A 104 52.64 -14.13 -5.40
C LYS A 104 51.72 -15.12 -4.67
N ASN A 105 52.26 -15.91 -3.73
CA ASN A 105 51.52 -16.83 -2.91
C ASN A 105 50.49 -16.13 -2.02
N ALA A 106 50.81 -15.01 -1.37
CA ALA A 106 49.87 -14.30 -0.51
C ALA A 106 48.66 -13.78 -1.33
N ILE A 107 48.91 -13.23 -2.51
CA ILE A 107 47.86 -12.77 -3.42
C ILE A 107 47.01 -13.95 -3.93
N ILE A 108 47.66 -15.09 -4.31
CA ILE A 108 46.99 -16.29 -4.75
C ILE A 108 46.16 -16.90 -3.62
N VAL A 109 46.67 -16.95 -2.39
CA VAL A 109 45.94 -17.44 -1.21
C VAL A 109 44.73 -16.57 -0.92
N ALA A 110 44.85 -15.23 -0.99
CA ALA A 110 43.70 -14.33 -0.85
C ALA A 110 42.59 -14.58 -1.86
N PHE A 111 42.96 -14.89 -3.11
CA PHE A 111 42.00 -15.27 -4.15
C PHE A 111 41.38 -16.65 -3.94
N THR A 112 42.15 -17.64 -3.38
CA THR A 112 41.67 -19.00 -3.22
C THR A 112 40.85 -19.24 -1.96
N HIS A 113 41.19 -18.61 -0.85
CA HIS A 113 40.56 -18.87 0.45
C HIS A 113 39.12 -18.36 0.61
N LYS A 114 38.64 -17.51 -0.27
CA LYS A 114 37.33 -16.86 -0.08
C LYS A 114 36.28 -17.15 -1.12
N ASP A 115 36.49 -18.13 -2.01
CA ASP A 115 35.52 -18.40 -3.09
C ASP A 115 35.12 -17.11 -3.90
N ARG A 116 35.92 -16.07 -3.87
CA ARG A 116 35.64 -14.75 -4.41
C ARG A 116 36.46 -14.43 -5.66
N LEU A 117 36.46 -15.36 -6.61
CA LEU A 117 36.97 -15.01 -7.94
C LEU A 117 36.00 -14.03 -8.57
N VAL A 118 36.44 -12.79 -8.75
CA VAL A 118 35.64 -11.76 -9.35
C VAL A 118 35.55 -12.01 -10.86
N PRO A 119 34.41 -11.84 -11.48
CA PRO A 119 34.21 -12.09 -12.92
C PRO A 119 35.21 -11.35 -13.82
N GLU A 120 35.61 -10.15 -13.45
CA GLU A 120 36.61 -9.33 -14.16
C GLU A 120 37.99 -9.96 -14.10
N PHE A 121 38.39 -10.49 -12.94
CA PHE A 121 39.65 -11.22 -12.78
C PHE A 121 39.67 -12.48 -13.67
N TYR A 122 38.54 -13.20 -13.73
CA TYR A 122 38.41 -14.35 -14.60
C TYR A 122 38.62 -14.00 -16.07
N LYS A 123 38.11 -12.88 -16.55
CA LYS A 123 38.34 -12.38 -17.91
C LYS A 123 39.82 -12.09 -18.17
N VAL A 124 40.49 -11.49 -17.21
CA VAL A 124 41.95 -11.27 -17.26
C VAL A 124 42.70 -12.59 -17.23
N TYR A 125 42.29 -13.53 -16.37
CA TYR A 125 42.86 -14.87 -16.29
C TYR A 125 42.72 -15.63 -17.62
N GLU A 126 41.54 -15.61 -18.24
CA GLU A 126 41.29 -16.28 -19.51
C GLU A 126 42.06 -15.64 -20.69
N SER A 127 42.15 -14.32 -20.69
CA SER A 127 42.83 -13.58 -21.76
C SER A 127 44.37 -13.58 -21.65
N ASN A 128 44.93 -14.01 -20.51
CA ASN A 128 46.38 -13.96 -20.26
C ASN A 128 46.93 -15.36 -19.92
N PRO A 129 47.54 -16.06 -20.91
CA PRO A 129 48.09 -17.39 -20.68
C PRO A 129 49.18 -17.41 -19.61
N ASN A 130 50.06 -16.41 -19.56
CA ASN A 130 51.15 -16.37 -18.57
C ASN A 130 50.62 -16.24 -17.15
N LEU A 131 49.56 -15.45 -16.91
CA LEU A 131 48.89 -15.37 -15.63
C LEU A 131 48.26 -16.72 -15.24
N ARG A 132 47.67 -17.40 -16.24
CA ARG A 132 47.06 -18.73 -16.02
C ARG A 132 48.09 -19.74 -15.61
N ASP A 133 49.22 -19.77 -16.29
CA ASP A 133 50.33 -20.72 -15.99
C ASP A 133 50.86 -20.48 -14.58
N VAL A 134 51.15 -19.22 -14.21
CA VAL A 134 51.61 -18.86 -12.84
C VAL A 134 50.61 -19.28 -11.79
N LEU A 135 49.33 -19.06 -12.00
CA LEU A 135 48.31 -19.45 -11.03
C LEU A 135 48.13 -20.97 -10.95
N GLN A 136 48.21 -21.70 -12.07
CA GLN A 136 48.13 -23.16 -12.10
C GLN A 136 49.34 -23.83 -11.44
N GLU A 137 50.54 -23.31 -11.65
CA GLU A 137 51.76 -23.76 -10.99
C GLU A 137 51.68 -23.62 -9.47
N ASN A 138 50.95 -22.61 -8.99
CA ASN A 138 50.71 -22.39 -7.57
C ASN A 138 49.43 -23.06 -7.03
N GLY A 139 48.84 -24.00 -7.81
CA GLY A 139 47.72 -24.85 -7.36
C GLY A 139 46.35 -24.24 -7.57
N LEU A 140 46.25 -23.04 -8.12
CA LEU A 140 44.96 -22.40 -8.39
C LEU A 140 44.41 -22.87 -9.75
N ARG A 141 43.36 -23.67 -9.73
CA ARG A 141 42.59 -24.03 -10.93
C ARG A 141 41.25 -23.34 -10.88
N VAL A 142 41.06 -22.35 -11.75
CA VAL A 142 39.77 -21.67 -11.90
C VAL A 142 38.90 -22.48 -12.85
N SER A 143 37.83 -23.05 -12.31
CA SER A 143 36.83 -23.76 -13.14
C SER A 143 35.68 -22.81 -13.48
N PRO A 144 35.24 -22.74 -14.73
CA PRO A 144 34.03 -21.98 -15.13
C PRO A 144 32.79 -22.35 -14.31
N ASP A 145 32.69 -23.58 -13.83
CA ASP A 145 31.58 -24.05 -13.00
C ASP A 145 31.41 -23.29 -11.68
N ILE A 146 32.48 -22.65 -11.18
CA ILE A 146 32.43 -21.83 -9.96
C ILE A 146 31.48 -20.66 -10.16
N PHE A 147 31.58 -19.97 -11.29
CA PHE A 147 30.72 -18.82 -11.59
C PHE A 147 29.28 -19.21 -11.75
N ARG A 148 29.03 -20.34 -12.42
CA ARG A 148 27.69 -20.92 -12.52
C ARG A 148 27.11 -21.23 -11.13
N LYS A 149 27.86 -21.89 -10.26
CA LYS A 149 27.43 -22.20 -8.89
C LYS A 149 27.13 -20.93 -8.10
N LYS A 150 27.97 -19.90 -8.23
CA LYS A 150 27.72 -18.60 -7.58
C LYS A 150 26.47 -17.92 -8.11
N LEU A 151 26.31 -17.85 -9.44
CA LEU A 151 25.11 -17.29 -10.05
C LEU A 151 23.83 -18.00 -9.53
N LEU A 152 23.82 -19.32 -9.54
CA LEU A 152 22.70 -20.12 -9.04
C LEU A 152 22.41 -19.82 -7.56
N ALA A 153 23.47 -19.82 -6.73
CA ALA A 153 23.33 -19.53 -5.30
C ALA A 153 22.78 -18.13 -5.03
N GLU A 154 23.22 -17.12 -5.80
CA GLU A 154 22.71 -15.76 -5.70
C GLU A 154 21.23 -15.68 -6.12
N LEU A 155 20.87 -16.30 -7.25
CA LEU A 155 19.49 -16.32 -7.71
C LEU A 155 18.56 -17.04 -6.73
N ASP A 156 19.00 -18.17 -6.16
CA ASP A 156 18.26 -18.92 -5.15
C ASP A 156 18.08 -18.09 -3.88
N TRP A 157 19.13 -17.43 -3.42
CA TRP A 157 19.06 -16.53 -2.27
C TRP A 157 18.09 -15.37 -2.52
N ILE A 158 18.16 -14.72 -3.69
CA ILE A 158 17.26 -13.63 -4.09
C ILE A 158 15.81 -14.07 -4.07
N LEU A 159 15.52 -15.24 -4.67
CA LEU A 159 14.16 -15.78 -4.69
C LEU A 159 13.66 -16.11 -3.28
N GLU A 160 14.51 -16.70 -2.46
CA GLU A 160 14.16 -17.04 -1.08
C GLU A 160 13.89 -15.81 -0.23
N GLN A 161 14.75 -14.78 -0.30
CA GLN A 161 14.54 -13.52 0.44
C GLN A 161 13.30 -12.78 -0.05
N SER A 162 13.12 -12.68 -1.38
CA SER A 162 11.94 -12.05 -1.95
C SER A 162 10.63 -12.71 -1.48
N ARG A 163 10.62 -14.03 -1.40
CA ARG A 163 9.50 -14.82 -0.88
C ARG A 163 9.26 -14.57 0.61
N LYS A 164 10.32 -14.54 1.43
CA LYS A 164 10.23 -14.31 2.87
C LYS A 164 9.75 -12.90 3.21
N GLU A 165 10.29 -11.91 2.51
CA GLU A 165 10.07 -10.50 2.82
C GLU A 165 8.92 -9.87 2.04
N ASN A 166 8.40 -10.55 1.02
CA ASN A 166 7.43 -10.01 0.06
C ASN A 166 7.92 -8.69 -0.56
N LYS A 167 9.19 -8.67 -1.01
CA LYS A 167 9.87 -7.49 -1.50
C LYS A 167 10.43 -7.71 -2.90
N ASP A 168 10.53 -6.63 -3.68
CA ASP A 168 11.19 -6.61 -5.00
C ASP A 168 12.71 -6.53 -4.81
N TYR A 169 13.42 -7.49 -5.41
CA TYR A 169 14.87 -7.65 -5.38
C TYR A 169 15.52 -7.37 -6.75
N SER A 170 14.90 -6.50 -7.54
CA SER A 170 15.39 -6.17 -8.90
C SER A 170 16.81 -5.59 -8.91
N LYS A 171 17.24 -4.91 -7.85
CA LYS A 171 18.59 -4.35 -7.74
C LYS A 171 19.63 -5.43 -7.48
N GLU A 172 19.31 -6.36 -6.60
CA GLU A 172 20.16 -7.49 -6.25
C GLU A 172 20.34 -8.42 -7.46
N ILE A 173 19.32 -8.55 -8.31
CA ILE A 173 19.40 -9.29 -9.57
C ILE A 173 20.40 -8.62 -10.54
N GLU A 174 20.39 -7.29 -10.64
CA GLU A 174 21.42 -6.60 -11.46
C GLU A 174 22.83 -6.84 -10.93
N THR A 175 23.00 -6.88 -9.62
CA THR A 175 24.29 -7.22 -9.01
C THR A 175 24.68 -8.66 -9.30
N ALA A 176 23.73 -9.61 -9.24
CA ALA A 176 24.03 -11.02 -9.55
C ALA A 176 24.46 -11.28 -11.00
N LYS A 177 24.13 -10.40 -11.94
CA LYS A 177 24.55 -10.52 -13.35
C LYS A 177 26.07 -10.58 -13.52
N ILE A 178 26.85 -10.00 -12.61
CA ILE A 178 28.32 -10.07 -12.67
C ILE A 178 28.84 -11.51 -12.69
N TRP A 179 28.10 -12.45 -12.07
CA TRP A 179 28.47 -13.85 -12.03
C TRP A 179 28.12 -14.62 -13.31
N ASN A 180 27.47 -13.99 -14.30
CA ASN A 180 27.12 -14.62 -15.58
C ASN A 180 28.28 -14.52 -16.61
N VAL A 181 29.46 -14.87 -16.19
CA VAL A 181 30.70 -14.72 -16.98
C VAL A 181 30.66 -15.52 -18.27
N ASN A 182 30.14 -16.73 -18.19
CA ASN A 182 30.10 -17.67 -19.33
C ASN A 182 28.86 -17.48 -20.22
N GLY A 183 28.00 -16.49 -19.93
CA GLY A 183 26.77 -16.26 -20.69
C GLY A 183 25.77 -17.42 -20.61
N GLU A 184 25.83 -18.25 -19.56
CA GLU A 184 24.92 -19.39 -19.39
C GLU A 184 23.47 -18.97 -19.15
N ALA A 185 23.27 -17.81 -18.52
CA ALA A 185 21.97 -17.18 -18.35
C ALA A 185 21.83 -16.06 -19.36
N ASP A 186 20.81 -16.12 -20.21
CA ASP A 186 20.44 -15.03 -21.10
C ASP A 186 19.71 -13.91 -20.34
N GLU A 187 19.44 -12.78 -20.97
CA GLU A 187 18.73 -11.66 -20.36
C GLU A 187 17.30 -12.04 -19.97
N ALA A 188 16.70 -13.03 -20.62
CA ALA A 188 15.37 -13.53 -20.26
C ALA A 188 15.35 -14.17 -18.88
N VAL A 189 16.43 -14.86 -18.45
CA VAL A 189 16.57 -15.41 -17.09
C VAL A 189 16.43 -14.33 -16.04
N PHE A 190 17.19 -13.25 -16.17
CA PHE A 190 17.17 -12.13 -15.21
C PHE A 190 15.82 -11.41 -15.22
N THR A 191 15.21 -11.26 -16.39
CA THR A 191 13.88 -10.68 -16.54
C THR A 191 12.80 -11.58 -15.88
N ASN A 192 12.92 -12.89 -15.99
CA ASN A 192 12.03 -13.84 -15.32
C ASN A 192 12.18 -13.76 -13.80
N VAL A 193 13.40 -13.73 -13.26
CA VAL A 193 13.63 -13.59 -11.81
C VAL A 193 13.05 -12.27 -11.32
N LYS A 194 13.26 -11.16 -12.02
CA LYS A 194 12.64 -9.86 -11.70
C LYS A 194 11.12 -9.92 -11.69
N ALA A 195 10.52 -10.59 -12.66
CA ALA A 195 9.08 -10.76 -12.70
C ALA A 195 8.55 -11.53 -11.48
N ILE A 196 9.25 -12.60 -11.08
CA ILE A 196 8.90 -13.42 -9.92
C ILE A 196 9.04 -12.62 -8.62
N THR A 197 10.16 -11.89 -8.41
CA THR A 197 10.34 -11.07 -7.19
C THR A 197 9.30 -9.95 -7.09
N LYS A 198 8.92 -9.35 -8.23
CA LYS A 198 7.80 -8.39 -8.28
C LYS A 198 6.48 -9.02 -7.89
N MET A 199 6.20 -10.25 -8.30
CA MET A 199 4.99 -10.94 -7.88
C MET A 199 4.96 -11.17 -6.36
N TYR A 200 6.07 -11.54 -5.73
CA TYR A 200 6.14 -11.62 -4.27
C TYR A 200 5.88 -10.24 -3.61
N ALA A 201 6.51 -9.19 -4.13
CA ALA A 201 6.29 -7.83 -3.62
C ALA A 201 4.82 -7.37 -3.72
N MET A 202 4.10 -7.80 -4.77
CA MET A 202 2.68 -7.49 -4.93
C MET A 202 1.79 -8.08 -3.84
N GLN A 203 2.21 -9.14 -3.15
CA GLN A 203 1.47 -9.67 -2.01
C GLN A 203 1.36 -8.64 -0.88
N SER A 204 2.45 -7.93 -0.58
CA SER A 204 2.44 -6.82 0.37
C SER A 204 1.56 -5.66 -0.11
N VAL A 205 1.61 -5.33 -1.39
CA VAL A 205 0.77 -4.26 -1.99
C VAL A 205 -0.71 -4.58 -1.85
N VAL A 206 -1.13 -5.84 -2.09
CA VAL A 206 -2.52 -6.30 -1.89
C VAL A 206 -2.94 -6.21 -0.43
N GLN A 207 -2.06 -6.58 0.50
CA GLN A 207 -2.33 -6.49 1.93
C GLN A 207 -2.54 -5.03 2.37
N ASN A 208 -1.76 -4.10 1.82
CA ASN A 208 -1.84 -2.67 2.10
C ASN A 208 -3.00 -1.96 1.38
N GLY A 209 -3.67 -2.63 0.44
CA GLY A 209 -4.82 -2.09 -0.28
C GLY A 209 -4.50 -0.99 -1.29
N ASP A 210 -3.23 -0.86 -1.73
CA ASP A 210 -2.80 0.10 -2.74
C ASP A 210 -3.08 -0.41 -4.16
N ASP A 211 -4.34 -0.26 -4.59
CA ASP A 211 -4.81 -0.75 -5.88
C ASP A 211 -4.14 -0.07 -7.08
N HIS A 212 -3.73 1.21 -6.96
CA HIS A 212 -3.02 1.91 -8.03
C HIS A 212 -1.62 1.32 -8.27
N LYS A 213 -0.88 1.08 -7.18
CA LYS A 213 0.44 0.47 -7.25
C LYS A 213 0.35 -0.96 -7.77
N LEU A 214 -0.69 -1.68 -7.37
CA LEU A 214 -0.94 -3.04 -7.86
C LEU A 214 -1.20 -3.05 -9.36
N LEU A 215 -2.03 -2.14 -9.87
CA LEU A 215 -2.32 -2.02 -11.29
C LEU A 215 -1.07 -1.69 -12.11
N LEU A 216 -0.27 -0.73 -11.65
CA LEU A 216 1.00 -0.38 -12.31
C LEU A 216 1.96 -1.59 -12.36
N GLY A 217 2.03 -2.37 -11.28
CA GLY A 217 2.85 -3.57 -11.23
C GLY A 217 2.39 -4.65 -12.21
N PHE A 218 1.09 -4.90 -12.33
CA PHE A 218 0.57 -5.86 -13.31
C PHE A 218 0.71 -5.37 -14.75
N ALA A 219 0.56 -4.08 -15.00
CA ALA A 219 0.77 -3.49 -16.32
C ALA A 219 2.24 -3.59 -16.74
N ASP A 220 3.19 -3.33 -15.83
CA ASP A 220 4.63 -3.48 -16.08
C ASP A 220 4.98 -4.94 -16.42
N LEU A 221 4.46 -5.90 -15.65
CA LEU A 221 4.66 -7.33 -15.94
C LEU A 221 4.08 -7.73 -17.29
N LYS A 222 2.87 -7.27 -17.62
CA LYS A 222 2.22 -7.58 -18.90
C LYS A 222 3.03 -7.09 -20.10
N ASN A 223 3.64 -5.93 -19.99
CA ASN A 223 4.32 -5.25 -21.11
C ASN A 223 5.77 -5.72 -21.35
N LYS A 224 6.33 -6.53 -20.47
CA LYS A 224 7.68 -7.10 -20.65
C LYS A 224 7.63 -8.33 -21.56
N ALA A 225 7.63 -8.07 -22.85
CA ALA A 225 7.54 -9.10 -23.88
C ALA A 225 8.78 -10.02 -23.99
N ASP A 226 9.93 -9.56 -23.44
CA ASP A 226 11.23 -10.22 -23.62
C ASP A 226 11.49 -11.40 -22.67
N SER A 227 10.53 -11.70 -21.77
CA SER A 227 10.62 -12.79 -20.81
C SER A 227 9.67 -13.92 -21.21
N SER A 228 10.18 -15.13 -21.32
CA SER A 228 9.38 -16.34 -21.57
C SER A 228 8.30 -16.55 -20.50
N PHE A 229 8.62 -16.25 -19.24
CA PHE A 229 7.68 -16.32 -18.11
C PHE A 229 6.52 -15.34 -18.28
N VAL A 230 6.79 -14.09 -18.61
CA VAL A 230 5.75 -13.06 -18.79
C VAL A 230 4.91 -13.36 -20.04
N SER A 231 5.55 -13.68 -21.14
CA SER A 231 4.87 -14.02 -22.39
C SER A 231 3.87 -15.18 -22.20
N MET A 232 4.30 -16.23 -21.52
CA MET A 232 3.47 -17.39 -21.27
C MET A 232 2.34 -17.14 -20.25
N ASN A 233 2.55 -16.23 -19.32
CA ASN A 233 1.58 -15.90 -18.28
C ASN A 233 0.81 -14.58 -18.57
N LYS A 234 0.87 -14.07 -19.79
CA LYS A 234 0.22 -12.82 -20.19
C LYS A 234 -1.26 -12.79 -19.82
N ALA A 235 -2.01 -13.85 -20.15
CA ALA A 235 -3.43 -13.93 -19.84
C ALA A 235 -3.73 -13.91 -18.33
N TYR A 236 -2.85 -14.47 -17.51
CA TYR A 236 -2.95 -14.41 -16.05
C TYR A 236 -2.76 -12.96 -15.54
N PHE A 237 -1.74 -12.25 -16.01
CA PHE A 237 -1.51 -10.85 -15.61
C PHE A 237 -2.60 -9.92 -16.16
N GLU A 238 -3.13 -10.16 -17.36
CA GLU A 238 -4.27 -9.42 -17.92
C GLU A 238 -5.52 -9.58 -17.05
N LYS A 239 -5.81 -10.78 -16.56
CA LYS A 239 -6.93 -11.01 -15.64
C LYS A 239 -6.74 -10.27 -14.31
N LEU A 240 -5.56 -10.31 -13.71
CA LEU A 240 -5.27 -9.57 -12.49
C LEU A 240 -5.43 -8.06 -12.69
N ALA A 241 -4.90 -7.51 -13.79
CA ALA A 241 -5.06 -6.11 -14.14
C ALA A 241 -6.53 -5.73 -14.38
N SER A 242 -7.31 -6.58 -15.05
CA SER A 242 -8.74 -6.37 -15.29
C SER A 242 -9.54 -6.29 -13.98
N HIS A 243 -9.33 -7.24 -13.05
CA HIS A 243 -9.99 -7.19 -11.74
C HIS A 243 -9.59 -5.94 -10.94
N THR A 244 -8.32 -5.55 -11.01
CA THR A 244 -7.84 -4.35 -10.30
C THR A 244 -8.44 -3.07 -10.88
N ASN A 245 -8.55 -2.96 -12.21
CA ASN A 245 -9.22 -1.85 -12.88
C ASN A 245 -10.71 -1.77 -12.51
N ALA A 246 -11.42 -2.90 -12.57
CA ALA A 246 -12.82 -2.96 -12.20
C ALA A 246 -13.03 -2.52 -10.72
N LYS A 247 -12.15 -2.95 -9.82
CA LYS A 247 -12.15 -2.50 -8.41
C LYS A 247 -11.96 -0.99 -8.28
N LEU A 248 -11.04 -0.39 -9.03
CA LEU A 248 -10.81 1.06 -9.01
C LEU A 248 -12.01 1.84 -9.54
N GLU A 249 -12.62 1.38 -10.63
CA GLU A 249 -13.82 2.00 -11.17
C GLU A 249 -15.01 1.87 -10.21
N ALA A 250 -15.18 0.73 -9.54
CA ALA A 250 -16.19 0.56 -8.50
C ALA A 250 -15.95 1.52 -7.31
N LYS A 251 -14.70 1.70 -6.86
CA LYS A 251 -14.35 2.69 -5.83
C LYS A 251 -14.71 4.13 -6.23
N LYS A 252 -14.45 4.52 -7.49
CA LYS A 252 -14.84 5.84 -7.99
C LYS A 252 -16.36 6.01 -7.98
N ARG A 253 -17.12 5.02 -8.47
CA ARG A 253 -18.59 5.05 -8.43
C ARG A 253 -19.12 5.16 -7.00
N LEU A 254 -18.54 4.39 -6.07
CA LEU A 254 -18.90 4.46 -4.65
C LEU A 254 -18.65 5.84 -4.06
N SER A 255 -17.51 6.46 -4.35
CA SER A 255 -17.18 7.81 -3.88
C SER A 255 -18.20 8.86 -4.38
N VAL A 256 -18.55 8.82 -5.66
CA VAL A 256 -19.55 9.73 -6.24
C VAL A 256 -20.91 9.52 -5.58
N LEU A 257 -21.32 8.27 -5.40
CA LEU A 257 -22.63 7.96 -4.84
C LEU A 257 -22.72 8.33 -3.34
N THR A 258 -21.63 8.14 -2.62
CA THR A 258 -21.51 8.56 -1.19
C THR A 258 -21.64 10.08 -1.08
N GLU A 259 -20.99 10.82 -1.98
CA GLU A 259 -21.12 12.28 -2.00
C GLU A 259 -22.54 12.73 -2.36
N GLN A 260 -23.19 12.08 -3.33
CA GLN A 260 -24.58 12.34 -3.64
C GLN A 260 -25.52 12.05 -2.46
N MET A 261 -25.26 10.98 -1.68
CA MET A 261 -26.00 10.69 -0.45
C MET A 261 -25.79 11.79 0.61
N ARG A 262 -24.58 12.29 0.74
CA ARG A 262 -24.27 13.40 1.65
C ARG A 262 -25.00 14.68 1.23
N GLN A 263 -25.01 15.00 -0.06
CA GLN A 263 -25.69 16.18 -0.62
C GLN A 263 -27.22 16.12 -0.49
N LEU A 264 -27.80 14.94 -0.47
CA LEU A 264 -29.24 14.74 -0.30
C LEU A 264 -29.73 15.28 1.05
N GLN A 265 -28.88 15.36 2.07
CA GLN A 265 -29.24 15.82 3.43
C GLN A 265 -30.56 15.22 3.92
N TYR A 266 -30.78 13.95 3.60
CA TYR A 266 -32.06 13.25 3.80
C TYR A 266 -32.66 13.48 5.17
N GLU A 267 -31.87 13.29 6.24
CA GLU A 267 -32.37 13.36 7.62
C GLU A 267 -32.91 14.75 7.94
N LYS A 268 -32.20 15.80 7.51
CA LYS A 268 -32.63 17.18 7.71
C LYS A 268 -33.90 17.50 6.89
N ALA A 269 -33.94 17.06 5.64
CA ALA A 269 -35.11 17.26 4.79
C ALA A 269 -36.33 16.51 5.28
N ALA A 270 -36.17 15.25 5.69
CA ALA A 270 -37.22 14.40 6.25
C ALA A 270 -37.75 14.96 7.59
N GLU A 271 -36.86 15.45 8.45
CA GLU A 271 -37.23 16.07 9.72
C GLU A 271 -38.06 17.35 9.49
N MET A 272 -37.63 18.21 8.58
CA MET A 272 -38.37 19.42 8.24
C MET A 272 -39.77 19.10 7.71
N MET A 273 -39.89 18.12 6.79
CA MET A 273 -41.18 17.68 6.26
C MET A 273 -42.06 17.08 7.35
N ASN A 274 -41.50 16.24 8.23
CA ASN A 274 -42.24 15.64 9.32
C ASN A 274 -42.77 16.69 10.31
N ARG A 275 -41.98 17.73 10.62
CA ARG A 275 -42.39 18.85 11.47
C ARG A 275 -43.52 19.62 10.82
N GLU A 276 -43.43 19.98 9.55
CA GLU A 276 -44.49 20.68 8.84
C GLU A 276 -45.77 19.83 8.73
N ILE A 277 -45.65 18.54 8.43
CA ILE A 277 -46.79 17.59 8.47
C ILE A 277 -47.48 17.57 9.83
N ALA A 278 -46.70 17.48 10.93
CA ALA A 278 -47.24 17.46 12.25
C ALA A 278 -47.94 18.78 12.62
N GLU A 279 -47.38 19.91 12.24
CA GLU A 279 -47.98 21.24 12.46
C GLU A 279 -49.31 21.37 11.73
N ILE A 280 -49.39 20.95 10.44
CA ILE A 280 -50.65 20.98 9.68
C ILE A 280 -51.67 20.04 10.31
N GLN A 281 -51.26 18.81 10.68
CA GLN A 281 -52.16 17.85 11.33
C GLN A 281 -52.69 18.35 12.66
N ASN A 282 -51.81 18.92 13.49
CA ASN A 282 -52.21 19.51 14.79
C ASN A 282 -53.22 20.66 14.59
N LYS A 283 -52.97 21.51 13.60
CA LYS A 283 -53.88 22.59 13.23
C LYS A 283 -55.23 22.03 12.82
N MET A 284 -55.28 21.03 11.91
CA MET A 284 -56.52 20.38 11.46
C MET A 284 -57.22 19.67 12.63
N ASN A 285 -56.49 19.00 13.52
CA ASN A 285 -57.03 18.33 14.67
C ASN A 285 -57.61 19.31 15.72
N SER A 286 -57.21 20.58 15.68
CA SER A 286 -57.80 21.61 16.54
C SER A 286 -59.17 22.07 16.08
N TYR A 287 -59.57 21.72 14.89
CA TYR A 287 -60.84 22.02 14.33
C TYR A 287 -61.84 20.90 14.66
N LEU A 288 -63.12 21.27 14.88
CA LEU A 288 -64.20 20.33 15.04
C LEU A 288 -64.60 19.82 13.66
N TYR A 289 -64.30 18.57 13.35
CA TYR A 289 -64.82 17.93 12.11
C TYR A 289 -66.17 17.32 12.36
N LEU A 290 -67.18 17.72 11.55
CA LEU A 290 -68.56 17.22 11.63
C LEU A 290 -69.00 16.60 10.34
N LYS A 291 -69.70 15.46 10.45
CA LYS A 291 -70.61 14.92 9.46
C LYS A 291 -72.03 15.36 9.88
N TYR A 292 -72.66 16.23 9.12
CA TYR A 292 -73.88 16.88 9.54
C TYR A 292 -74.88 17.09 8.41
N TRP A 293 -76.13 17.41 8.79
CA TRP A 293 -77.17 17.86 7.87
C TRP A 293 -77.86 19.10 8.47
N ILE A 294 -78.57 19.83 7.60
CA ILE A 294 -79.32 20.99 8.05
C ILE A 294 -80.65 20.53 8.63
N SER A 295 -80.91 20.89 9.86
CA SER A 295 -82.15 20.60 10.58
C SER A 295 -83.16 21.76 10.58
N GLY A 296 -82.75 22.97 10.17
CA GLY A 296 -83.62 24.14 10.12
C GLY A 296 -82.85 25.47 10.05
N VAL A 297 -83.59 26.56 10.08
CA VAL A 297 -83.07 27.93 10.13
C VAL A 297 -83.68 28.63 11.34
N THR A 298 -82.86 29.25 12.14
CA THR A 298 -83.29 30.00 13.31
C THR A 298 -82.56 31.33 13.36
N ASN A 299 -83.27 32.44 13.34
CA ASN A 299 -82.74 33.80 13.39
C ASN A 299 -81.61 34.07 12.36
N GLY A 300 -81.80 33.60 11.09
CA GLY A 300 -80.85 33.74 10.02
C GLY A 300 -79.59 32.85 10.12
N ARG A 301 -79.55 31.91 11.05
CA ARG A 301 -78.48 30.92 11.22
C ARG A 301 -78.99 29.55 10.83
N LEU A 302 -78.14 28.75 10.23
CA LEU A 302 -78.44 27.34 9.95
C LEU A 302 -78.33 26.52 11.22
N ARG A 303 -79.36 25.80 11.55
CA ARG A 303 -79.35 24.79 12.62
C ARG A 303 -78.90 23.48 12.02
N ILE A 304 -77.93 22.88 12.58
CA ILE A 304 -77.35 21.60 12.12
C ILE A 304 -77.47 20.56 13.20
N TYR A 305 -77.61 19.31 12.74
CA TYR A 305 -77.46 18.13 13.55
C TYR A 305 -76.44 17.21 12.90
N GLY A 306 -75.52 16.72 13.68
CA GLY A 306 -74.43 15.91 13.14
C GLY A 306 -73.72 15.06 14.16
N ARG A 307 -72.63 14.43 13.72
CA ARG A 307 -71.75 13.66 14.55
C ARG A 307 -70.31 14.11 14.35
N ASP A 308 -69.56 14.12 15.44
CA ASP A 308 -68.14 14.40 15.41
C ASP A 308 -67.28 13.16 15.04
N GLN A 309 -65.98 13.26 15.09
CA GLN A 309 -65.07 12.15 14.79
C GLN A 309 -65.16 11.00 15.80
N GLN A 310 -65.67 11.24 17.01
CA GLN A 310 -65.90 10.26 18.05
C GLN A 310 -67.34 9.70 18.05
N ASP A 311 -68.08 9.95 16.94
CA ASP A 311 -69.49 9.56 16.74
C ASP A 311 -70.44 10.16 17.80
N ARG A 312 -70.06 11.27 18.47
CA ARG A 312 -70.86 11.98 19.42
C ARG A 312 -71.84 12.87 18.68
N GLU A 313 -73.10 12.85 19.04
CA GLU A 313 -74.14 13.69 18.49
C GLU A 313 -73.93 15.16 18.89
N ILE A 314 -74.01 16.03 17.93
CA ILE A 314 -73.85 17.46 18.14
C ILE A 314 -75.00 18.20 17.44
N GLU A 315 -75.69 18.98 18.24
CA GLU A 315 -76.62 20.01 17.79
C GLU A 315 -75.92 21.36 17.85
N ALA A 316 -75.85 22.09 16.75
CA ALA A 316 -75.10 23.35 16.67
C ALA A 316 -75.80 24.33 15.68
N THR A 317 -75.31 25.59 15.69
CA THR A 317 -75.73 26.57 14.68
C THR A 317 -74.53 27.10 13.90
N ILE A 318 -74.63 27.26 12.58
CA ILE A 318 -73.58 27.91 11.74
C ILE A 318 -73.79 29.40 11.83
N PHE A 319 -72.73 30.16 12.24
CA PHE A 319 -72.80 31.58 12.50
C PHE A 319 -73.08 32.42 11.27
N LYS A 320 -72.37 32.19 10.21
CA LYS A 320 -72.57 32.82 8.89
C LYS A 320 -72.41 31.76 7.82
N PRO A 321 -73.54 31.36 7.15
CA PRO A 321 -73.39 30.43 6.00
C PRO A 321 -72.56 31.06 4.92
N ASP A 322 -71.51 30.40 4.52
CA ASP A 322 -70.52 30.89 3.51
C ASP A 322 -70.79 30.31 2.11
N ARG A 323 -71.78 29.43 2.01
CA ARG A 323 -72.23 28.82 0.75
C ARG A 323 -73.69 28.46 0.82
N PRO A 324 -74.34 28.19 -0.33
CA PRO A 324 -75.70 27.65 -0.31
C PRO A 324 -75.72 26.22 0.22
N TYR A 325 -76.64 25.95 1.11
CA TYR A 325 -76.87 24.65 1.69
C TYR A 325 -78.22 24.08 1.23
N LYS A 326 -78.28 22.77 0.94
CA LYS A 326 -79.47 22.05 0.53
C LYS A 326 -80.02 21.22 1.70
N ASN A 327 -81.33 21.18 1.87
CA ASN A 327 -81.96 20.30 2.84
C ASN A 327 -81.71 18.84 2.51
N MET A 328 -81.64 17.98 3.51
CA MET A 328 -81.42 16.55 3.41
C MET A 328 -80.05 16.11 2.79
N THR A 329 -79.12 17.03 2.59
CA THR A 329 -77.77 16.71 2.15
C THR A 329 -76.88 16.53 3.35
N VAL A 330 -76.05 15.48 3.31
CA VAL A 330 -75.00 15.27 4.32
C VAL A 330 -73.74 16.01 3.90
N TYR A 331 -73.25 16.82 4.81
CA TYR A 331 -71.99 17.60 4.62
C TYR A 331 -70.89 17.09 5.54
N HIS A 332 -69.69 17.35 5.13
CA HIS A 332 -68.46 17.01 5.86
C HIS A 332 -67.57 18.25 5.85
N ASP A 333 -67.45 18.93 6.99
CA ASP A 333 -66.69 20.17 7.10
C ASP A 333 -65.98 20.30 8.44
N TYR A 334 -65.02 21.18 8.46
CA TYR A 334 -64.29 21.59 9.69
C TYR A 334 -64.83 22.90 10.21
N PHE A 335 -64.91 23.01 11.55
CA PHE A 335 -65.47 24.15 12.20
C PHE A 335 -64.61 24.61 13.37
N VAL A 336 -64.68 25.89 13.67
CA VAL A 336 -64.26 26.46 14.95
C VAL A 336 -65.50 26.84 15.77
N ILE A 337 -65.48 26.64 17.08
CA ILE A 337 -66.53 27.09 17.96
C ILE A 337 -66.27 28.58 18.21
N VAL A 338 -67.17 29.44 17.73
CA VAL A 338 -67.10 30.88 17.91
C VAL A 338 -67.53 31.31 19.31
N LYS A 339 -68.60 30.68 19.77
CA LYS A 339 -69.18 30.88 21.12
C LYS A 339 -70.10 29.72 21.47
N ASN A 340 -70.44 29.63 22.74
CA ASN A 340 -71.50 28.78 23.19
C ASN A 340 -72.71 29.62 23.60
N GLU A 341 -73.91 29.24 23.12
CA GLU A 341 -75.15 29.86 23.52
C GLU A 341 -75.92 28.89 24.44
N TYR A 342 -76.33 29.42 25.59
CA TYR A 342 -77.14 28.64 26.55
C TYR A 342 -78.62 28.91 26.24
N LYS A 343 -79.37 27.89 25.89
CA LYS A 343 -80.79 28.02 25.69
C LYS A 343 -81.52 27.23 26.79
N GLU A 344 -82.60 27.83 27.28
CA GLU A 344 -83.52 27.20 28.25
C GLU A 344 -84.21 26.03 27.54
N GLY A 345 -83.93 24.81 27.96
CA GLY A 345 -84.58 23.58 27.52
C GLY A 345 -85.53 23.03 28.56
N PHE A 346 -86.22 21.98 28.25
CA PHE A 346 -87.26 21.40 29.14
C PHE A 346 -86.66 20.87 30.49
N PHE A 347 -85.38 20.52 30.49
CA PHE A 347 -84.63 20.01 31.65
C PHE A 347 -83.50 20.94 32.12
N GLY A 348 -83.52 22.23 31.75
CA GLY A 348 -82.48 23.17 32.08
C GLY A 348 -81.83 23.80 30.90
N TYR A 349 -80.70 24.50 31.12
CA TYR A 349 -79.95 25.17 30.01
C TYR A 349 -79.18 24.15 29.17
N VAL A 350 -79.44 24.14 27.86
CA VAL A 350 -78.71 23.35 26.86
C VAL A 350 -77.60 24.21 26.19
N ASN A 351 -76.39 23.72 26.29
CA ASN A 351 -75.28 24.37 25.62
C ASN A 351 -75.32 24.06 24.10
N THR A 352 -75.56 25.08 23.27
CA THR A 352 -75.58 24.93 21.82
C THR A 352 -74.37 25.70 21.22
N PRO A 353 -73.36 25.02 20.67
CA PRO A 353 -72.20 25.70 20.09
C PRO A 353 -72.58 26.44 18.80
N VAL A 354 -72.04 27.64 18.65
CA VAL A 354 -72.14 28.42 17.42
C VAL A 354 -70.85 28.20 16.62
N LEU A 355 -70.95 27.65 15.46
CA LEU A 355 -69.83 27.20 14.66
C LEU A 355 -69.59 28.12 13.47
N GLN A 356 -68.33 28.31 13.10
CA GLN A 356 -67.92 28.92 11.86
C GLN A 356 -67.14 27.89 11.06
N ARG A 357 -67.52 27.68 9.81
CA ARG A 357 -66.82 26.76 8.92
C ARG A 357 -65.42 27.27 8.61
N VAL A 358 -64.48 26.35 8.58
CA VAL A 358 -63.08 26.59 8.22
C VAL A 358 -62.84 25.90 6.88
N ASP A 359 -62.27 26.63 5.92
CA ASP A 359 -61.78 26.05 4.66
C ASP A 359 -60.36 25.49 4.91
N VAL A 360 -60.23 24.19 4.86
CA VAL A 360 -58.98 23.45 5.08
C VAL A 360 -58.39 22.91 3.78
N THR A 361 -58.87 23.39 2.64
CA THR A 361 -58.42 22.88 1.32
C THR A 361 -56.92 23.09 1.13
N GLY A 362 -56.43 24.27 1.50
CA GLY A 362 -54.99 24.58 1.41
C GLY A 362 -54.13 23.69 2.30
N GLU A 363 -54.52 23.43 3.55
CA GLU A 363 -53.86 22.52 4.44
C GLU A 363 -53.87 21.09 3.92
N THR A 364 -54.98 20.64 3.38
CA THR A 364 -55.11 19.28 2.81
C THR A 364 -54.20 19.11 1.59
N ASP A 365 -54.19 20.07 0.70
CA ASP A 365 -53.34 20.05 -0.50
C ASP A 365 -51.86 20.09 -0.11
N ARG A 366 -51.50 20.95 0.83
CA ARG A 366 -50.10 21.03 1.32
C ARG A 366 -49.65 19.72 2.00
N LEU A 367 -50.51 19.12 2.80
CA LEU A 367 -50.28 17.83 3.45
C LEU A 367 -50.02 16.72 2.41
N ASN A 368 -50.86 16.69 1.36
CA ASN A 368 -50.70 15.73 0.29
C ASN A 368 -49.39 15.94 -0.51
N GLN A 369 -49.05 17.18 -0.83
CA GLN A 369 -47.77 17.53 -1.48
C GLN A 369 -46.58 17.09 -0.65
N LEU A 370 -46.57 17.38 0.65
CA LEU A 370 -45.49 16.97 1.58
C LEU A 370 -45.35 15.44 1.65
N LYS A 371 -46.46 14.70 1.70
CA LYS A 371 -46.42 13.24 1.69
C LYS A 371 -45.86 12.69 0.38
N ILE A 372 -46.19 13.28 -0.76
CA ILE A 372 -45.65 12.90 -2.07
C ILE A 372 -44.13 13.20 -2.11
N GLN A 373 -43.69 14.39 -1.67
CA GLN A 373 -42.30 14.77 -1.66
C GLN A 373 -41.48 13.86 -0.72
N LYS A 374 -41.99 13.56 0.47
CA LYS A 374 -41.36 12.64 1.40
C LYS A 374 -41.19 11.24 0.81
N ASN A 375 -42.27 10.70 0.19
CA ASN A 375 -42.21 9.39 -0.46
C ASN A 375 -41.20 9.35 -1.62
N ALA A 376 -41.06 10.44 -2.38
CA ALA A 376 -40.06 10.56 -3.44
C ALA A 376 -38.63 10.56 -2.86
N LEU A 377 -38.39 11.33 -1.81
CA LEU A 377 -37.12 11.39 -1.09
C LEU A 377 -36.72 10.04 -0.48
N ASP A 378 -37.67 9.32 0.13
CA ASP A 378 -37.47 7.99 0.69
C ASP A 378 -37.08 6.97 -0.40
N LYS A 379 -37.75 7.03 -1.56
CA LYS A 379 -37.42 6.17 -2.70
C LYS A 379 -36.03 6.46 -3.25
N GLU A 380 -35.66 7.72 -3.35
CA GLU A 380 -34.32 8.12 -3.83
C GLU A 380 -33.23 7.61 -2.87
N LYS A 381 -33.39 7.81 -1.57
CA LYS A 381 -32.48 7.28 -0.54
C LYS A 381 -32.30 5.77 -0.68
N GLN A 382 -33.42 5.04 -0.72
CA GLN A 382 -33.40 3.58 -0.83
C GLN A 382 -32.73 3.09 -2.12
N ALA A 383 -32.93 3.78 -3.23
CA ALA A 383 -32.27 3.44 -4.50
C ALA A 383 -30.75 3.60 -4.39
N LYS A 384 -30.28 4.71 -3.82
CA LYS A 384 -28.85 4.95 -3.61
C LYS A 384 -28.23 3.96 -2.62
N GLU A 385 -28.91 3.62 -1.53
CA GLU A 385 -28.46 2.62 -0.54
C GLU A 385 -28.33 1.23 -1.16
N ARG A 386 -29.27 0.82 -2.02
CA ARG A 386 -29.19 -0.45 -2.76
C ARG A 386 -28.01 -0.48 -3.71
N GLU A 387 -27.75 0.60 -4.41
CA GLU A 387 -26.63 0.69 -5.35
C GLU A 387 -25.28 0.71 -4.58
N ILE A 388 -25.18 1.40 -3.45
CA ILE A 388 -24.01 1.34 -2.56
C ILE A 388 -23.74 -0.10 -2.10
N LYS A 389 -24.77 -0.81 -1.68
CA LYS A 389 -24.65 -2.22 -1.28
C LYS A 389 -24.13 -3.09 -2.43
N ARG A 390 -24.67 -2.93 -3.62
CA ARG A 390 -24.25 -3.65 -4.82
C ARG A 390 -22.79 -3.38 -5.18
N ILE A 391 -22.36 -2.12 -5.13
CA ILE A 391 -20.97 -1.76 -5.39
C ILE A 391 -20.02 -2.36 -4.33
N ASN A 392 -20.42 -2.39 -3.07
CA ASN A 392 -19.62 -3.03 -2.02
C ASN A 392 -19.49 -4.55 -2.22
N GLU A 393 -20.52 -5.21 -2.68
CA GLU A 393 -20.48 -6.63 -3.05
C GLU A 393 -19.54 -6.86 -4.25
N GLU A 394 -19.60 -6.01 -5.27
CA GLU A 394 -18.70 -6.02 -6.44
C GLU A 394 -17.23 -5.81 -6.02
N LEU A 395 -16.96 -4.84 -5.14
CA LEU A 395 -15.62 -4.59 -4.59
C LEU A 395 -15.07 -5.82 -3.85
N SER A 396 -15.90 -6.44 -3.01
CA SER A 396 -15.52 -7.65 -2.27
C SER A 396 -15.18 -8.82 -3.20
N LEU A 397 -15.94 -8.99 -4.28
CA LEU A 397 -15.70 -10.03 -5.28
C LEU A 397 -14.36 -9.83 -5.98
N HIS A 398 -14.10 -8.62 -6.47
CA HIS A 398 -12.83 -8.31 -7.14
C HIS A 398 -11.63 -8.47 -6.20
N ASP A 399 -11.74 -8.03 -4.94
CA ASP A 399 -10.69 -8.19 -3.94
C ASP A 399 -10.38 -9.67 -3.67
N LYS A 400 -11.41 -10.49 -3.55
CA LYS A 400 -11.28 -11.94 -3.39
C LYS A 400 -10.57 -12.58 -4.59
N GLU A 401 -11.01 -12.27 -5.81
CA GLU A 401 -10.42 -12.80 -7.05
C GLU A 401 -8.94 -12.44 -7.20
N ILE A 402 -8.56 -11.18 -6.91
CA ILE A 402 -7.17 -10.73 -6.94
C ILE A 402 -6.33 -11.54 -5.94
N ARG A 403 -6.79 -11.65 -4.69
CA ARG A 403 -6.07 -12.37 -3.62
C ARG A 403 -5.91 -13.85 -3.91
N GLU A 404 -6.97 -14.52 -4.35
CA GLU A 404 -6.95 -15.95 -4.65
C GLU A 404 -6.04 -16.26 -5.84
N ARG A 405 -6.11 -15.47 -6.92
CA ARG A 405 -5.24 -15.65 -8.08
C ARG A 405 -3.78 -15.41 -7.73
N LEU A 406 -3.48 -14.30 -7.06
CA LEU A 406 -2.10 -14.01 -6.67
C LEU A 406 -1.54 -15.09 -5.75
N ARG A 407 -2.30 -15.54 -4.76
CA ARG A 407 -1.91 -16.63 -3.85
C ARG A 407 -1.68 -17.95 -4.62
N SER A 408 -2.57 -18.28 -5.55
CA SER A 408 -2.42 -19.48 -6.37
C SER A 408 -1.17 -19.42 -7.24
N GLY A 409 -0.89 -18.27 -7.88
CA GLY A 409 0.31 -18.07 -8.67
C GLY A 409 1.59 -18.20 -7.83
N LEU A 410 1.65 -17.50 -6.70
CA LEU A 410 2.80 -17.56 -5.77
C LEU A 410 3.03 -18.98 -5.25
N LYS A 411 1.98 -19.71 -4.92
CA LYS A 411 2.09 -21.11 -4.49
C LYS A 411 2.73 -22.01 -5.54
N LYS A 412 2.52 -21.73 -6.83
CA LYS A 412 3.20 -22.47 -7.91
C LYS A 412 4.69 -22.09 -8.00
N LEU A 413 5.05 -20.85 -7.63
CA LEU A 413 6.43 -20.37 -7.66
C LEU A 413 7.25 -20.77 -6.43
N GLU A 414 6.63 -21.25 -5.35
CA GLU A 414 7.31 -21.60 -4.09
C GLU A 414 8.46 -22.60 -4.24
N LYS A 415 8.43 -23.46 -5.26
CA LYS A 415 9.41 -24.52 -5.50
C LYS A 415 10.42 -24.19 -6.60
N ILE A 416 10.34 -22.98 -7.16
CA ILE A 416 11.25 -22.58 -8.23
C ILE A 416 12.60 -22.21 -7.65
N THR A 417 13.66 -22.70 -8.24
CA THR A 417 15.06 -22.39 -7.96
C THR A 417 15.70 -21.65 -9.12
N GLY A 418 16.87 -21.04 -8.88
CA GLY A 418 17.64 -20.38 -9.94
C GLY A 418 18.01 -21.32 -11.08
N SER A 419 18.30 -22.59 -10.77
CA SER A 419 18.59 -23.64 -11.79
C SER A 419 17.39 -23.90 -12.69
N ASP A 420 16.17 -23.94 -12.13
CA ASP A 420 14.96 -24.13 -12.93
C ASP A 420 14.76 -22.97 -13.89
N ILE A 421 14.98 -21.71 -13.42
CA ILE A 421 14.83 -20.51 -14.24
C ILE A 421 15.85 -20.49 -15.39
N ILE A 422 17.12 -20.86 -15.15
CA ILE A 422 18.12 -20.97 -16.21
C ILE A 422 17.72 -22.03 -17.24
N ASN A 423 17.14 -23.14 -16.81
CA ASN A 423 16.65 -24.17 -17.70
C ASN A 423 15.39 -23.74 -18.48
N PHE A 424 14.56 -22.85 -17.93
CA PHE A 424 13.40 -22.30 -18.63
C PHE A 424 13.77 -21.48 -19.87
N SER A 425 14.87 -20.75 -19.84
CA SER A 425 15.32 -19.98 -21.01
C SER A 425 15.75 -20.90 -22.17
N LYS A 426 16.07 -22.15 -21.89
CA LYS A 426 16.53 -23.14 -22.88
C LYS A 426 15.41 -24.07 -23.38
N ASP A 427 14.33 -24.20 -22.64
CA ASP A 427 13.24 -25.15 -22.93
C ASP A 427 11.89 -24.59 -22.47
N ASP A 428 11.17 -23.94 -23.40
CA ASP A 428 9.85 -23.33 -23.15
C ASP A 428 8.80 -24.36 -22.64
N SER A 429 9.03 -25.67 -22.88
CA SER A 429 8.11 -26.72 -22.41
C SER A 429 8.13 -26.90 -20.90
N LYS A 430 9.21 -26.49 -20.23
CA LYS A 430 9.39 -26.57 -18.76
C LYS A 430 8.97 -25.31 -18.02
N ALA A 431 8.66 -24.28 -18.74
CA ALA A 431 8.34 -22.99 -18.16
C ALA A 431 7.08 -23.02 -17.27
N VAL A 432 7.11 -22.30 -16.14
CA VAL A 432 6.00 -22.28 -15.17
C VAL A 432 4.80 -21.54 -15.69
N LYS A 433 3.68 -22.24 -15.78
CA LYS A 433 2.38 -21.71 -16.13
C LYS A 433 1.58 -21.42 -14.85
N LEU A 434 1.22 -20.15 -14.63
CA LEU A 434 0.41 -19.68 -13.49
C LEU A 434 -1.08 -19.93 -13.67
#